data_d829d1b2c2fbd857ce1643efdabe8937
#
_entry.id   d829d1b2c2fbd857ce1643efdabe8937
#
_cell.length_a   1.000
_cell.length_b   1.000
_cell.length_c   1.000
_cell.angle_alpha   90.00
_cell.angle_beta   90.00
_cell.angle_gamma   90.00
#
_symmetry.space_group_name_H-M   'P 1'
#
loop_
_entity.id
_entity.type
_entity.pdbx_description
1 polymer ?
#
loop_
_entity_poly.entity_id
_entity_poly.type
_entity_poly.pdbx_seq_one_letter_code
_entity_poly.pdbx_strand_id
1 'polypeptide(L)'
;MVALLAGAAILLGVLVGVNILAWGLARLFPRQPKVRIPADLLVMRLIEIMNSIPALFLILSVAAIISRPSIFYIMVIIGLLSWTGIARFVRAEMLRIRELEYIKAAEVLGYGQWRILLRHALPNALTPVLITLAFGAAGAILSEATLSFLGIGVAPEEVTWGSMLSEARQNFSAWWLAIFPGLAIFLTVTSLNLLGDRLNKTLDPRLRK
;
A
#
# COMPACT_ATOMS: atom_id res chain seq x y z
N MET A 1 -7.99 17.38 -21.91
CA MET A 1 -8.85 16.25 -22.33
C MET A 1 -8.18 15.40 -23.41
N VAL A 2 -7.72 15.97 -24.53
CA VAL A 2 -7.08 15.21 -25.64
C VAL A 2 -5.79 14.50 -25.21
N ALA A 3 -4.91 15.13 -24.44
CA ALA A 3 -3.66 14.52 -23.96
C ALA A 3 -3.86 13.35 -22.99
N LEU A 4 -4.90 13.39 -22.15
CA LEU A 4 -5.28 12.32 -21.23
C LEU A 4 -5.85 11.09 -21.98
N LEU A 5 -6.66 11.35 -23.00
CA LEU A 5 -7.19 10.29 -23.87
C LEU A 5 -6.07 9.65 -24.70
N ALA A 6 -5.10 10.43 -25.17
CA ALA A 6 -3.91 9.91 -25.86
C ALA A 6 -3.03 9.06 -24.93
N GLY A 7 -2.81 9.49 -23.68
CA GLY A 7 -2.05 8.72 -22.68
C GLY A 7 -2.73 7.40 -22.31
N ALA A 8 -4.04 7.42 -22.11
CA ALA A 8 -4.83 6.21 -21.84
C ALA A 8 -4.85 5.24 -23.05
N ALA A 9 -4.93 5.77 -24.26
CA ALA A 9 -4.88 4.97 -25.50
C ALA A 9 -3.51 4.31 -25.70
N ILE A 10 -2.41 5.01 -25.37
CA ILE A 10 -1.04 4.46 -25.44
C ILE A 10 -0.87 3.35 -24.40
N LEU A 11 -1.32 3.55 -23.16
CA LEU A 11 -1.26 2.53 -22.09
C LEU A 11 -2.10 1.29 -22.46
N LEU A 12 -3.30 1.48 -22.98
CA LEU A 12 -4.13 0.40 -23.48
C LEU A 12 -3.46 -0.32 -24.67
N GLY A 13 -2.87 0.42 -25.59
CA GLY A 13 -2.14 -0.13 -26.73
C GLY A 13 -0.94 -0.98 -26.32
N VAL A 14 -0.17 -0.53 -25.33
CA VAL A 14 0.96 -1.28 -24.75
C VAL A 14 0.47 -2.54 -24.03
N LEU A 15 -0.58 -2.44 -23.21
CA LEU A 15 -1.17 -3.59 -22.51
C LEU A 15 -1.72 -4.63 -23.49
N VAL A 16 -2.43 -4.19 -24.53
CA VAL A 16 -2.95 -5.09 -25.58
C VAL A 16 -1.81 -5.69 -26.39
N GLY A 17 -0.79 -4.91 -26.75
CA GLY A 17 0.39 -5.39 -27.48
C GLY A 17 1.19 -6.44 -26.71
N VAL A 18 1.41 -6.22 -25.41
CA VAL A 18 2.08 -7.20 -24.53
C VAL A 18 1.24 -8.50 -24.41
N ASN A 19 -0.08 -8.38 -24.29
CA ASN A 19 -0.97 -9.56 -24.23
C ASN A 19 -0.99 -10.33 -25.54
N ILE A 20 -1.01 -9.67 -26.71
CA ILE A 20 -0.96 -10.31 -28.02
C ILE A 20 0.39 -11.01 -28.23
N LEU A 21 1.50 -10.36 -27.84
CA LEU A 21 2.83 -10.96 -27.89
C LEU A 21 2.94 -12.17 -26.96
N ALA A 22 2.45 -12.07 -25.72
CA ALA A 22 2.42 -13.17 -24.77
C ALA A 22 1.58 -14.35 -25.27
N TRP A 23 0.42 -14.06 -25.90
CA TRP A 23 -0.44 -15.08 -26.48
C TRP A 23 0.18 -15.72 -27.74
N GLY A 24 0.85 -14.94 -28.59
CA GLY A 24 1.60 -15.42 -29.74
C GLY A 24 2.76 -16.31 -29.34
N LEU A 25 3.55 -15.91 -28.34
CA LEU A 25 4.64 -16.70 -27.78
C LEU A 25 4.13 -17.99 -27.11
N ALA A 26 3.01 -17.92 -26.40
CA ALA A 26 2.40 -19.10 -25.77
C ALA A 26 1.96 -20.18 -26.79
N ARG A 27 1.70 -19.80 -28.04
CA ARG A 27 1.36 -20.74 -29.12
C ARG A 27 2.59 -21.44 -29.73
N LEU A 28 3.76 -20.82 -29.61
CA LEU A 28 5.03 -21.39 -30.09
C LEU A 28 5.64 -22.43 -29.12
N PHE A 29 5.20 -22.42 -27.86
CA PHE A 29 5.60 -23.43 -26.88
C PHE A 29 4.59 -24.57 -26.83
N PRO A 30 5.02 -25.85 -26.89
CA PRO A 30 4.13 -27.00 -26.78
C PRO A 30 3.37 -26.92 -25.45
N ARG A 31 2.07 -27.26 -25.49
CA ARG A 31 1.17 -27.23 -24.33
C ARG A 31 1.83 -27.95 -23.14
N GLN A 32 2.39 -27.19 -22.24
CA GLN A 32 2.83 -27.66 -20.93
C GLN A 32 1.64 -28.26 -20.18
N PRO A 33 1.83 -29.33 -19.36
CA PRO A 33 0.75 -29.87 -18.54
C PRO A 33 0.14 -28.74 -17.71
N LYS A 34 -1.19 -28.79 -17.48
CA LYS A 34 -1.97 -27.76 -16.76
C LYS A 34 -1.20 -27.23 -15.56
N VAL A 35 -0.46 -26.17 -15.75
CA VAL A 35 0.20 -25.45 -14.66
C VAL A 35 -0.92 -24.86 -13.82
N ARG A 36 -1.17 -25.43 -12.66
CA ARG A 36 -1.98 -24.77 -11.64
C ARG A 36 -1.22 -23.52 -11.28
N ILE A 37 -1.62 -22.37 -11.83
CA ILE A 37 -1.03 -21.10 -11.46
C ILE A 37 -1.41 -20.90 -10.00
N PRO A 38 -0.48 -20.94 -9.05
CA PRO A 38 -0.82 -20.76 -7.65
C PRO A 38 -1.36 -19.35 -7.46
N ALA A 39 -2.43 -19.19 -6.68
CA ALA A 39 -3.03 -17.88 -6.39
C ALA A 39 -2.00 -16.86 -5.91
N ASP A 40 -0.99 -17.31 -5.15
CA ASP A 40 0.15 -16.51 -4.72
C ASP A 40 0.88 -15.84 -5.89
N LEU A 41 1.13 -16.58 -6.97
CA LEU A 41 1.80 -16.02 -8.15
C LEU A 41 0.94 -14.94 -8.83
N LEU A 42 -0.37 -15.16 -8.95
CA LEU A 42 -1.27 -14.16 -9.54
C LEU A 42 -1.31 -12.87 -8.71
N VAL A 43 -1.42 -12.99 -7.40
CA VAL A 43 -1.42 -11.83 -6.50
C VAL A 43 -0.09 -11.09 -6.59
N MET A 44 1.04 -11.80 -6.60
CA MET A 44 2.36 -11.16 -6.72
C MET A 44 2.54 -10.45 -8.06
N ARG A 45 2.04 -11.02 -9.16
CA ARG A 45 2.06 -10.35 -10.48
C ARG A 45 1.19 -9.10 -10.51
N LEU A 46 0.03 -9.14 -9.87
CA LEU A 46 -0.82 -7.96 -9.74
C LEU A 46 -0.09 -6.84 -8.97
N ILE A 47 0.55 -7.20 -7.86
CA ILE A 47 1.35 -6.25 -7.06
C ILE A 47 2.50 -5.67 -7.89
N GLU A 48 3.22 -6.48 -8.67
CA GLU A 48 4.30 -6.02 -9.54
C GLU A 48 3.79 -5.03 -10.59
N ILE A 49 2.65 -5.33 -11.23
CA ILE A 49 2.02 -4.42 -12.20
C ILE A 49 1.64 -3.09 -11.55
N MET A 50 1.00 -3.13 -10.39
CA MET A 50 0.61 -1.91 -9.67
C MET A 50 1.84 -1.07 -9.27
N ASN A 51 2.91 -1.71 -8.80
CA ASN A 51 4.13 -1.01 -8.39
C ASN A 51 5.03 -0.58 -9.55
N SER A 52 4.75 -1.01 -10.78
CA SER A 52 5.49 -0.55 -11.98
C SER A 52 5.19 0.91 -12.30
N ILE A 53 4.05 1.42 -11.83
CA ILE A 53 3.66 2.83 -12.01
C ILE A 53 3.93 3.55 -10.69
N PRO A 54 4.70 4.67 -10.69
CA PRO A 54 4.90 5.44 -9.48
C PRO A 54 3.56 5.90 -8.89
N ALA A 55 3.34 5.65 -7.59
CA ALA A 55 2.07 5.91 -6.91
C ALA A 55 1.57 7.34 -7.12
N LEU A 56 2.46 8.33 -7.14
CA LEU A 56 2.13 9.73 -7.36
C LEU A 56 1.45 9.96 -8.70
N PHE A 57 1.94 9.33 -9.78
CA PHE A 57 1.29 9.45 -11.10
C PHE A 57 -0.10 8.81 -11.15
N LEU A 58 -0.29 7.68 -10.46
CA LEU A 58 -1.61 7.06 -10.34
C LEU A 58 -2.58 7.96 -9.59
N ILE A 59 -2.16 8.53 -8.46
CA ILE A 59 -2.97 9.46 -7.66
C ILE A 59 -3.35 10.69 -8.51
N LEU A 60 -2.38 11.30 -9.18
CA LEU A 60 -2.61 12.44 -10.06
C LEU A 60 -3.59 12.12 -11.18
N SER A 61 -3.44 10.97 -11.83
CA SER A 61 -4.31 10.54 -12.93
C SER A 61 -5.75 10.36 -12.46
N VAL A 62 -5.94 9.72 -11.29
CA VAL A 62 -7.28 9.52 -10.73
C VAL A 62 -7.87 10.85 -10.25
N ALA A 63 -7.10 11.69 -9.56
CA ALA A 63 -7.54 13.01 -9.10
C ALA A 63 -7.97 13.92 -10.27
N ALA A 64 -7.29 13.83 -11.42
CA ALA A 64 -7.64 14.61 -12.61
C ALA A 64 -8.99 14.21 -13.25
N ILE A 65 -9.47 13.00 -13.00
CA ILE A 65 -10.75 12.49 -13.53
C ILE A 65 -11.92 12.94 -12.63
N ILE A 66 -11.66 13.14 -11.34
CA ILE A 66 -12.69 13.46 -10.35
C ILE A 66 -12.95 14.97 -10.39
N SER A 67 -14.16 15.35 -10.81
CA SER A 67 -14.57 16.76 -10.94
C SER A 67 -14.68 17.52 -9.60
N ARG A 68 -14.90 16.80 -8.49
CA ARG A 68 -14.96 17.34 -7.12
C ARG A 68 -14.16 16.43 -6.21
N PRO A 69 -12.84 16.63 -6.12
CA PRO A 69 -12.01 15.86 -5.23
C PRO A 69 -12.41 16.17 -3.77
N SER A 70 -12.52 15.15 -2.94
CA SER A 70 -12.68 15.26 -1.49
C SER A 70 -11.61 14.43 -0.79
N ILE A 71 -11.36 14.71 0.47
CA ILE A 71 -10.41 13.97 1.29
C ILE A 71 -10.72 12.47 1.30
N PHE A 72 -12.00 12.10 1.25
CA PHE A 72 -12.43 10.70 1.22
C PHE A 72 -11.89 9.95 -0.01
N TYR A 73 -11.97 10.58 -1.21
CA TYR A 73 -11.42 9.96 -2.43
C TYR A 73 -9.91 9.77 -2.35
N ILE A 74 -9.20 10.74 -1.78
CA ILE A 74 -7.75 10.62 -1.58
C ILE A 74 -7.42 9.46 -0.64
N MET A 75 -8.14 9.36 0.48
CA MET A 75 -7.96 8.28 1.45
C MET A 75 -8.20 6.90 0.82
N VAL A 76 -9.24 6.76 -0.01
CA VAL A 76 -9.53 5.52 -0.74
C VAL A 76 -8.41 5.20 -1.72
N ILE A 77 -7.91 6.19 -2.48
CA ILE A 77 -6.82 5.97 -3.44
C ILE A 77 -5.53 5.56 -2.71
N ILE A 78 -5.15 6.28 -1.65
CA ILE A 78 -3.98 5.93 -0.83
C ILE A 78 -4.13 4.51 -0.27
N GLY A 79 -5.30 4.15 0.26
CA GLY A 79 -5.59 2.81 0.75
C GLY A 79 -5.47 1.74 -0.33
N LEU A 80 -6.03 2.00 -1.52
CA LEU A 80 -5.94 1.10 -2.68
C LEU A 80 -4.51 0.93 -3.23
N LEU A 81 -3.60 1.83 -2.96
CA LEU A 81 -2.20 1.71 -3.35
C LEU A 81 -1.35 1.08 -2.25
N SER A 82 -1.66 1.37 -0.99
CA SER A 82 -0.86 0.94 0.16
C SER A 82 -0.95 -0.57 0.46
N TRP A 83 -2.04 -1.25 0.06
CA TRP A 83 -2.23 -2.67 0.33
C TRP A 83 -1.14 -3.55 -0.26
N THR A 84 -0.51 -3.13 -1.37
CA THR A 84 0.54 -3.89 -2.06
C THR A 84 1.77 -4.13 -1.18
N GLY A 85 2.16 -3.11 -0.39
CA GLY A 85 3.24 -3.20 0.57
C GLY A 85 2.90 -4.14 1.73
N ILE A 86 1.69 -3.99 2.28
CA ILE A 86 1.18 -4.84 3.37
C ILE A 86 1.08 -6.29 2.91
N ALA A 87 0.55 -6.55 1.71
CA ALA A 87 0.41 -7.90 1.17
C ALA A 87 1.76 -8.60 0.99
N ARG A 88 2.79 -7.90 0.48
CA ARG A 88 4.17 -8.43 0.40
C ARG A 88 4.75 -8.75 1.77
N PHE A 89 4.51 -7.86 2.73
CA PHE A 89 4.99 -8.07 4.09
C PHE A 89 4.31 -9.27 4.74
N VAL A 90 2.98 -9.37 4.67
CA VAL A 90 2.22 -10.53 5.17
C VAL A 90 2.70 -11.83 4.54
N ARG A 91 2.93 -11.81 3.21
CA ARG A 91 3.45 -12.98 2.50
C ARG A 91 4.83 -13.40 3.02
N ALA A 92 5.75 -12.45 3.18
CA ALA A 92 7.09 -12.73 3.69
C ALA A 92 7.04 -13.33 5.11
N GLU A 93 6.17 -12.78 5.96
CA GLU A 93 5.97 -13.26 7.33
C GLU A 93 5.34 -14.66 7.37
N MET A 94 4.36 -14.94 6.52
CA MET A 94 3.77 -16.27 6.40
C MET A 94 4.77 -17.32 5.91
N LEU A 95 5.64 -16.96 4.97
CA LEU A 95 6.72 -17.84 4.52
C LEU A 95 7.72 -18.11 5.66
N ARG A 96 8.07 -17.10 6.46
CA ARG A 96 8.93 -17.26 7.65
C ARG A 96 8.29 -18.19 8.68
N ILE A 97 6.99 -17.98 8.99
CA ILE A 97 6.26 -18.77 9.98
C ILE A 97 6.18 -20.24 9.56
N ARG A 98 5.98 -20.51 8.27
CA ARG A 98 5.90 -21.86 7.73
C ARG A 98 7.16 -22.70 8.04
N GLU A 99 8.32 -22.07 8.15
CA GLU A 99 9.59 -22.77 8.41
C GLU A 99 9.82 -23.05 9.91
N LEU A 100 8.97 -22.53 10.81
CA LEU A 100 9.13 -22.73 12.25
C LEU A 100 8.80 -24.15 12.68
N GLU A 101 9.55 -24.66 13.65
CA GLU A 101 9.48 -26.06 14.10
C GLU A 101 8.09 -26.48 14.60
N TYR A 102 7.37 -25.59 15.29
CA TYR A 102 6.03 -25.90 15.78
C TYR A 102 4.99 -26.05 14.65
N ILE A 103 5.18 -25.38 13.51
CA ILE A 103 4.35 -25.57 12.30
C ILE A 103 4.67 -26.93 11.67
N LYS A 104 5.95 -27.25 11.52
CA LYS A 104 6.40 -28.54 11.00
C LYS A 104 5.92 -29.70 11.89
N ALA A 105 5.99 -29.54 13.20
CA ALA A 105 5.44 -30.52 14.15
C ALA A 105 3.91 -30.70 13.99
N ALA A 106 3.17 -29.61 13.79
CA ALA A 106 1.72 -29.69 13.55
C ALA A 106 1.39 -30.42 12.22
N GLU A 107 2.20 -30.24 11.18
CA GLU A 107 2.08 -30.95 9.90
C GLU A 107 2.34 -32.46 10.09
N VAL A 108 3.39 -32.84 10.83
CA VAL A 108 3.73 -34.25 11.14
C VAL A 108 2.61 -34.91 11.96
N LEU A 109 1.97 -34.17 12.86
CA LEU A 109 0.81 -34.64 13.63
C LEU A 109 -0.48 -34.78 12.78
N GLY A 110 -0.42 -34.44 11.47
CA GLY A 110 -1.54 -34.60 10.55
C GLY A 110 -2.61 -33.50 10.68
N TYR A 111 -2.30 -32.36 11.26
CA TYR A 111 -3.27 -31.27 11.33
C TYR A 111 -3.56 -30.72 9.93
N GLY A 112 -4.85 -30.50 9.64
CA GLY A 112 -5.28 -29.92 8.36
C GLY A 112 -4.73 -28.50 8.15
N GLN A 113 -4.39 -28.15 6.91
CA GLN A 113 -3.77 -26.85 6.55
C GLN A 113 -4.56 -25.64 7.05
N TRP A 114 -5.90 -25.66 6.98
CA TRP A 114 -6.76 -24.60 7.52
C TRP A 114 -6.63 -24.43 9.02
N ARG A 115 -6.48 -25.53 9.76
CA ARG A 115 -6.27 -25.50 11.21
C ARG A 115 -4.91 -24.88 11.53
N ILE A 116 -3.86 -25.28 10.81
CA ILE A 116 -2.52 -24.71 10.97
C ILE A 116 -2.55 -23.22 10.65
N LEU A 117 -3.18 -22.83 9.53
CA LEU A 117 -3.27 -21.43 9.11
C LEU A 117 -3.99 -20.56 10.17
N LEU A 118 -5.22 -20.92 10.53
CA LEU A 118 -6.07 -20.05 11.36
C LEU A 118 -5.69 -20.07 12.84
N ARG A 119 -5.19 -21.19 13.36
CA ARG A 119 -4.93 -21.38 14.79
C ARG A 119 -3.46 -21.20 15.19
N HIS A 120 -2.54 -21.39 14.25
CA HIS A 120 -1.11 -21.34 14.52
C HIS A 120 -0.38 -20.25 13.73
N ALA A 121 -0.60 -20.14 12.43
CA ALA A 121 0.15 -19.19 11.60
C ALA A 121 -0.41 -17.77 11.68
N LEU A 122 -1.71 -17.58 11.44
CA LEU A 122 -2.33 -16.27 11.37
C LEU A 122 -2.20 -15.45 12.67
N PRO A 123 -2.45 -16.00 13.88
CA PRO A 123 -2.28 -15.22 15.11
C PRO A 123 -0.85 -14.72 15.33
N ASN A 124 0.14 -15.53 14.93
CA ASN A 124 1.55 -15.16 15.03
C ASN A 124 1.95 -14.14 13.94
N ALA A 125 1.33 -14.19 12.77
CA ALA A 125 1.55 -13.23 11.70
C ALA A 125 0.91 -11.86 11.98
N LEU A 126 -0.20 -11.80 12.72
CA LEU A 126 -0.91 -10.56 13.01
C LEU A 126 -0.06 -9.55 13.79
N THR A 127 0.78 -10.02 14.72
CA THR A 127 1.65 -9.14 15.52
C THR A 127 2.52 -8.21 14.65
N PRO A 128 3.40 -8.72 13.77
CA PRO A 128 4.20 -7.86 12.91
C PRO A 128 3.37 -7.09 11.87
N VAL A 129 2.20 -7.61 11.49
CA VAL A 129 1.27 -6.90 10.60
C VAL A 129 0.69 -5.65 11.28
N LEU A 130 0.28 -5.74 12.55
CA LEU A 130 -0.22 -4.59 13.32
C LEU A 130 0.84 -3.49 13.45
N ILE A 131 2.10 -3.86 13.64
CA ILE A 131 3.22 -2.91 13.67
C ILE A 131 3.36 -2.20 12.32
N THR A 132 3.32 -2.95 11.23
CA THR A 132 3.37 -2.41 9.86
C THR A 132 2.20 -1.48 9.56
N LEU A 133 1.01 -1.78 10.08
CA LEU A 133 -0.17 -0.91 9.94
C LEU A 133 0.01 0.43 10.67
N ALA A 134 0.64 0.46 11.85
CA ALA A 134 0.92 1.70 12.57
C ALA A 134 1.85 2.63 11.75
N PHE A 135 2.95 2.09 11.21
CA PHE A 135 3.84 2.84 10.31
C PHE A 135 3.16 3.22 8.99
N GLY A 136 2.31 2.34 8.46
CA GLY A 136 1.52 2.60 7.26
C GLY A 136 0.55 3.77 7.44
N ALA A 137 -0.10 3.87 8.61
CA ALA A 137 -0.97 5.00 8.94
C ALA A 137 -0.21 6.32 9.00
N ALA A 138 0.99 6.33 9.60
CA ALA A 138 1.87 7.50 9.60
C ALA A 138 2.26 7.92 8.17
N GLY A 139 2.60 6.95 7.31
CA GLY A 139 2.90 7.17 5.90
C GLY A 139 1.70 7.71 5.10
N ALA A 140 0.48 7.24 5.39
CA ALA A 140 -0.74 7.71 4.74
C ALA A 140 -1.03 9.17 5.08
N ILE A 141 -0.84 9.59 6.34
CA ILE A 141 -0.98 11.00 6.76
C ILE A 141 0.01 11.88 6.03
N LEU A 142 1.28 11.47 5.95
CA LEU A 142 2.30 12.23 5.22
C LEU A 142 1.99 12.31 3.72
N SER A 143 1.48 11.24 3.13
CA SER A 143 1.09 11.22 1.71
C SER A 143 -0.08 12.16 1.44
N GLU A 144 -1.13 12.15 2.27
CA GLU A 144 -2.25 13.08 2.17
C GLU A 144 -1.76 14.53 2.31
N ALA A 145 -1.00 14.83 3.37
CA ALA A 145 -0.48 16.17 3.61
C ALA A 145 0.39 16.68 2.44
N THR A 146 1.19 15.80 1.83
CA THR A 146 2.02 16.14 0.66
C THR A 146 1.16 16.45 -0.55
N LEU A 147 0.12 15.65 -0.84
CA LEU A 147 -0.78 15.86 -1.97
C LEU A 147 -1.58 17.15 -1.80
N SER A 148 -2.13 17.39 -0.62
CA SER A 148 -2.86 18.61 -0.29
C SER A 148 -1.95 19.84 -0.34
N PHE A 149 -0.69 19.74 0.12
CA PHE A 149 0.31 20.80 -0.01
C PHE A 149 0.65 21.13 -1.46
N LEU A 150 0.66 20.15 -2.34
CA LEU A 150 0.84 20.35 -3.79
C LEU A 150 -0.42 20.91 -4.48
N GLY A 151 -1.52 21.07 -3.75
CA GLY A 151 -2.81 21.52 -4.29
C GLY A 151 -3.54 20.44 -5.08
N ILE A 152 -3.23 19.17 -4.80
CA ILE A 152 -3.77 18.02 -5.51
C ILE A 152 -4.71 17.27 -4.59
N GLY A 153 -5.99 17.27 -4.95
CA GLY A 153 -6.89 16.24 -4.45
C GLY A 153 -7.78 16.61 -3.27
N VAL A 154 -7.73 17.81 -2.72
CA VAL A 154 -8.71 18.29 -1.74
C VAL A 154 -9.42 19.50 -2.30
N ALA A 155 -10.75 19.56 -2.15
CA ALA A 155 -11.51 20.72 -2.55
C ALA A 155 -11.05 21.97 -1.75
N PRO A 156 -11.08 23.18 -2.32
CA PRO A 156 -10.65 24.40 -1.62
C PRO A 156 -11.42 24.66 -0.31
N GLU A 157 -12.62 24.11 -0.20
CA GLU A 157 -13.50 24.25 0.98
C GLU A 157 -13.11 23.30 2.12
N GLU A 158 -12.34 22.25 1.84
CA GLU A 158 -11.89 21.28 2.82
C GLU A 158 -10.54 21.70 3.43
N VAL A 159 -10.53 21.95 4.73
CA VAL A 159 -9.31 22.35 5.45
C VAL A 159 -8.59 21.11 5.95
N THR A 160 -7.36 20.90 5.47
CA THR A 160 -6.43 19.87 5.95
C THR A 160 -5.11 20.51 6.38
N TRP A 161 -4.28 19.77 7.11
CA TRP A 161 -2.94 20.28 7.47
C TRP A 161 -2.11 20.56 6.23
N GLY A 162 -2.25 19.73 5.18
CA GLY A 162 -1.55 19.94 3.91
C GLY A 162 -2.04 21.17 3.16
N SER A 163 -3.35 21.44 3.12
CA SER A 163 -3.90 22.64 2.47
C SER A 163 -3.49 23.92 3.22
N MET A 164 -3.43 23.91 4.57
CA MET A 164 -2.91 25.03 5.37
C MET A 164 -1.45 25.32 5.04
N LEU A 165 -0.61 24.29 4.91
CA LEU A 165 0.79 24.44 4.49
C LEU A 165 0.89 25.00 3.08
N SER A 166 0.00 24.63 2.16
CA SER A 166 -0.07 25.17 0.80
C SER A 166 -0.42 26.67 0.81
N GLU A 167 -1.35 27.09 1.65
CA GLU A 167 -1.73 28.48 1.84
C GLU A 167 -0.56 29.31 2.44
N ALA A 168 0.17 28.77 3.41
CA ALA A 168 1.36 29.42 3.96
C ALA A 168 2.41 29.73 2.90
N ARG A 169 2.55 28.91 1.87
CA ARG A 169 3.45 29.14 0.73
C ARG A 169 3.05 30.38 -0.10
N GLN A 170 1.76 30.70 -0.14
CA GLN A 170 1.24 31.85 -0.88
C GLN A 170 1.23 33.13 -0.04
N ASN A 171 1.25 32.99 1.30
CA ASN A 171 1.20 34.11 2.24
C ASN A 171 2.28 33.95 3.34
N PHE A 172 3.49 34.40 3.05
CA PHE A 172 4.62 34.30 3.97
C PHE A 172 4.44 35.09 5.28
N SER A 173 3.54 36.06 5.33
CA SER A 173 3.23 36.79 6.56
C SER A 173 2.45 35.94 7.56
N ALA A 174 1.75 34.90 7.10
CA ALA A 174 0.98 33.99 7.93
C ALA A 174 1.79 32.75 8.36
N TRP A 175 2.93 33.00 9.04
CA TRP A 175 3.86 31.95 9.49
C TRP A 175 3.19 30.86 10.35
N TRP A 176 2.10 31.18 11.03
CA TRP A 176 1.33 30.21 11.83
C TRP A 176 0.68 29.12 11.00
N LEU A 177 0.35 29.41 9.72
CA LEU A 177 -0.17 28.40 8.78
C LEU A 177 0.89 27.36 8.39
N ALA A 178 2.16 27.62 8.62
CA ALA A 178 3.24 26.66 8.43
C ALA A 178 3.57 25.92 9.73
N ILE A 179 3.72 26.64 10.84
CA ILE A 179 4.22 26.08 12.10
C ILE A 179 3.19 25.14 12.75
N PHE A 180 1.94 25.57 12.92
CA PHE A 180 0.96 24.77 13.63
C PHE A 180 0.58 23.47 12.89
N PRO A 181 0.27 23.48 11.58
CA PRO A 181 0.03 22.23 10.87
C PRO A 181 1.26 21.33 10.80
N GLY A 182 2.45 21.93 10.61
CA GLY A 182 3.71 21.18 10.61
C GLY A 182 3.96 20.46 11.93
N LEU A 183 3.73 21.14 13.07
CA LEU A 183 3.82 20.53 14.41
C LEU A 183 2.74 19.45 14.60
N ALA A 184 1.51 19.69 14.14
CA ALA A 184 0.43 18.72 14.25
C ALA A 184 0.76 17.43 13.49
N ILE A 185 1.25 17.54 12.24
CA ILE A 185 1.72 16.39 11.44
C ILE A 185 2.87 15.69 12.18
N PHE A 186 3.89 16.45 12.61
CA PHE A 186 5.06 15.90 13.30
C PHE A 186 4.68 15.11 14.56
N LEU A 187 3.84 15.68 15.43
CA LEU A 187 3.40 15.03 16.66
C LEU A 187 2.57 13.78 16.38
N THR A 188 1.66 13.84 15.40
CA THR A 188 0.80 12.72 15.05
C THR A 188 1.62 11.57 14.46
N VAL A 189 2.48 11.86 13.49
CA VAL A 189 3.35 10.86 12.85
C VAL A 189 4.31 10.24 13.86
N THR A 190 4.92 11.08 14.73
CA THR A 190 5.82 10.59 15.79
C THR A 190 5.08 9.71 16.78
N SER A 191 3.86 10.07 17.18
CA SER A 191 3.02 9.26 18.09
C SER A 191 2.68 7.90 17.48
N LEU A 192 2.30 7.85 16.20
CA LEU A 192 2.04 6.60 15.49
C LEU A 192 3.29 5.73 15.36
N ASN A 193 4.44 6.32 15.05
CA ASN A 193 5.70 5.59 14.97
C ASN A 193 6.13 5.03 16.34
N LEU A 194 5.99 5.84 17.41
CA LEU A 194 6.25 5.38 18.78
C LEU A 194 5.27 4.26 19.20
N LEU A 195 4.02 4.34 18.78
CA LEU A 195 3.04 3.27 18.99
C LEU A 195 3.50 1.98 18.30
N GLY A 196 3.91 2.07 17.02
CA GLY A 196 4.46 0.93 16.27
C GLY A 196 5.68 0.32 16.98
N ASP A 197 6.62 1.14 17.43
CA ASP A 197 7.80 0.68 18.18
C ASP A 197 7.44 0.02 19.53
N ARG A 198 6.47 0.58 20.26
CA ARG A 198 6.00 -0.02 21.52
C ARG A 198 5.30 -1.35 21.28
N LEU A 199 4.47 -1.43 20.26
CA LEU A 199 3.84 -2.70 19.85
C LEU A 199 4.90 -3.75 19.52
N ASN A 200 5.94 -3.36 18.75
CA ASN A 200 7.05 -4.25 18.44
C ASN A 200 7.72 -4.80 19.69
N LYS A 201 8.13 -3.93 20.63
CA LYS A 201 8.79 -4.32 21.88
C LYS A 201 7.92 -5.17 22.80
N THR A 202 6.60 -4.92 22.81
CA THR A 202 5.68 -5.64 23.71
C THR A 202 5.33 -7.02 23.16
N LEU A 203 5.24 -7.14 21.82
CA LEU A 203 4.76 -8.33 21.15
C LEU A 203 5.90 -9.25 20.69
N ASP A 204 7.15 -8.79 20.64
CA ASP A 204 8.30 -9.64 20.35
C ASP A 204 8.85 -10.30 21.63
N PRO A 205 8.67 -11.63 21.82
CA PRO A 205 9.17 -12.32 23.00
C PRO A 205 10.69 -12.29 23.15
N ARG A 206 11.43 -12.04 22.05
CA ARG A 206 12.90 -12.01 22.04
C ARG A 206 13.49 -10.75 22.67
N LEU A 207 12.69 -9.68 22.75
CA LEU A 207 13.09 -8.41 23.35
C LEU A 207 12.71 -8.30 24.84
N ARG A 208 12.09 -9.35 25.41
CA ARG A 208 11.75 -9.46 26.82
C ARG A 208 12.94 -10.01 27.64
N LYS A 209 14.06 -9.30 27.63
CA LYS A 209 15.16 -9.50 28.59
C LYS A 209 15.17 -8.39 29.60
#